data_47644b206075cd2b64d3d7958a8efcd2
#
_entry.id   47644b206075cd2b64d3d7958a8efcd2
#
_cell.length_a   1.000
_cell.length_b   1.000
_cell.length_c   1.000
_cell.angle_alpha   90.00
_cell.angle_beta   90.00
_cell.angle_gamma   90.00
#
_symmetry.space_group_name_H-M   'P 1'
#
loop_
_entity.id
_entity.type
_entity.pdbx_description
1 polymer ?
#
loop_
_entity_poly.entity_id
_entity_poly.type
_entity_poly.pdbx_seq_one_letter_code
_entity_poly.pdbx_strand_id
1 'polypeptide(L)'
;MDSMSAVVLAGGEGSRLRPLTKHRPKPLLPAATTPILEHVFDQLLEAGVTEITVVVGYRRNRVQAHFGSTYRNVPLTYVTQDQQLGSGHALLTAESTVDGTTIVVNGDQIVESTVISDVLEAHDDNSAVATLGLLNRVDVSSYGGVILDDGEVTEIVENPQDERTYRFNAGVYAFEPAIFDAVRAAEPRAGEQSLIDAINELLASDEAVRGTVSEGLWVDATYPWDLLDVSFELFEAGLINGSRTENVAESATVHESAVVREPVVVAPDCEIGAGAVVGPYACLGENATVRSNAVVERSVIDADTRVGASATVVDCVTGVGASIGNGTTIPGGPGDVRVGDRIFEDESLGALLGDRVDDQGGCTYVPGAVVGPEVTVEAGATVRGTLSEGTEVRS
;
A
#
# COMPACT_ATOMS: atom_id res chain seq x y z
N MET A 1 -27.09 -18.28 2.15
CA MET A 1 -26.32 -17.10 2.53
C MET A 1 -26.35 -16.22 1.31
N ASP A 2 -26.84 -15.01 1.45
CA ASP A 2 -26.84 -14.07 0.34
C ASP A 2 -25.39 -13.79 -0.04
N SER A 3 -25.11 -13.66 -1.34
CA SER A 3 -23.77 -13.38 -1.84
C SER A 3 -23.35 -11.99 -1.37
N MET A 4 -22.24 -11.89 -0.65
CA MET A 4 -21.70 -10.61 -0.20
C MET A 4 -20.67 -10.15 -1.22
N SER A 5 -20.98 -9.05 -1.91
CA SER A 5 -20.11 -8.49 -2.98
C SER A 5 -19.31 -7.30 -2.49
N ALA A 6 -18.09 -7.17 -3.02
CA ALA A 6 -17.24 -6.00 -2.80
C ALA A 6 -16.75 -5.40 -4.11
N VAL A 7 -16.61 -4.08 -4.13
CA VAL A 7 -15.92 -3.32 -5.18
C VAL A 7 -14.63 -2.75 -4.62
N VAL A 8 -13.50 -3.10 -5.23
CA VAL A 8 -12.17 -2.62 -4.86
C VAL A 8 -11.70 -1.58 -5.86
N LEU A 9 -11.48 -0.35 -5.40
CA LEU A 9 -11.04 0.77 -6.23
C LEU A 9 -9.51 0.76 -6.36
N ALA A 10 -8.98 0.15 -7.41
CA ALA A 10 -7.54 -0.06 -7.63
C ALA A 10 -7.02 0.59 -8.95
N GLY A 11 -7.70 1.63 -9.46
CA GLY A 11 -7.40 2.27 -10.74
C GLY A 11 -6.27 3.32 -10.71
N GLY A 12 -5.82 3.75 -9.53
CA GLY A 12 -4.89 4.86 -9.34
C GLY A 12 -3.47 4.61 -9.88
N GLU A 13 -2.78 5.69 -10.31
CA GLU A 13 -1.40 5.62 -10.83
C GLU A 13 -0.35 5.47 -9.71
N GLY A 14 -0.60 6.02 -8.51
CA GLY A 14 0.37 6.04 -7.42
C GLY A 14 1.61 6.90 -7.75
N SER A 15 1.44 8.06 -8.37
CA SER A 15 2.52 8.91 -8.86
C SER A 15 3.49 9.38 -7.77
N ARG A 16 3.02 9.53 -6.52
CA ARG A 16 3.83 9.91 -5.35
C ARG A 16 4.82 8.82 -4.92
N LEU A 17 4.54 7.55 -5.24
CA LEU A 17 5.40 6.39 -4.97
C LEU A 17 6.45 6.14 -6.07
N ARG A 18 6.59 7.03 -7.05
CA ARG A 18 7.69 6.94 -8.02
C ARG A 18 9.03 7.07 -7.31
N PRO A 19 10.04 6.31 -7.72
CA PRO A 19 10.15 5.55 -8.96
C PRO A 19 9.54 4.14 -8.96
N LEU A 20 9.10 3.57 -7.85
CA LEU A 20 8.59 2.20 -7.76
C LEU A 20 7.37 1.95 -8.64
N THR A 21 6.48 2.94 -8.76
CA THR A 21 5.25 2.83 -9.57
C THR A 21 5.44 3.11 -11.04
N LYS A 22 6.66 3.37 -11.51
CA LYS A 22 6.90 3.65 -12.93
C LYS A 22 6.56 2.47 -13.84
N HIS A 23 6.90 1.26 -13.40
CA HIS A 23 6.69 0.04 -14.17
C HIS A 23 5.66 -0.90 -13.56
N ARG A 24 5.20 -0.64 -12.34
CA ARG A 24 4.28 -1.46 -11.56
C ARG A 24 3.20 -0.56 -10.93
N PRO A 25 1.89 -0.90 -10.98
CA PRO A 25 0.88 -0.08 -10.32
C PRO A 25 0.99 -0.20 -8.79
N LYS A 26 0.54 0.83 -8.04
CA LYS A 26 0.57 0.87 -6.56
C LYS A 26 0.01 -0.39 -5.92
N PRO A 27 -1.14 -0.96 -6.36
CA PRO A 27 -1.70 -2.18 -5.76
C PRO A 27 -0.78 -3.40 -5.77
N LEU A 28 0.25 -3.41 -6.62
CA LEU A 28 1.26 -4.48 -6.70
C LEU A 28 2.58 -4.15 -5.99
N LEU A 29 2.68 -3.02 -5.29
CA LEU A 29 3.84 -2.76 -4.43
C LEU A 29 3.79 -3.66 -3.20
N PRO A 30 4.94 -4.11 -2.68
CA PRO A 30 4.98 -4.96 -1.51
C PRO A 30 4.67 -4.15 -0.23
N ALA A 31 3.73 -4.65 0.56
CA ALA A 31 3.60 -4.37 1.97
C ALA A 31 4.19 -5.58 2.70
N ALA A 32 5.30 -5.42 3.36
CA ALA A 32 6.20 -6.49 3.73
C ALA A 32 6.75 -7.25 2.48
N THR A 33 6.23 -8.42 2.13
CA THR A 33 6.62 -9.17 0.93
C THR A 33 5.44 -9.49 0.00
N THR A 34 4.24 -9.11 0.42
CA THR A 34 2.97 -9.41 -0.27
C THR A 34 2.42 -8.12 -0.91
N PRO A 35 1.84 -8.17 -2.13
CA PRO A 35 1.21 -7.01 -2.74
C PRO A 35 0.13 -6.37 -1.84
N ILE A 36 0.06 -5.02 -1.82
CA ILE A 36 -0.97 -4.29 -1.07
C ILE A 36 -2.37 -4.82 -1.38
N LEU A 37 -2.70 -5.04 -2.66
CA LEU A 37 -4.02 -5.52 -3.08
C LEU A 37 -4.32 -6.95 -2.59
N GLU A 38 -3.31 -7.77 -2.39
CA GLU A 38 -3.48 -9.11 -1.82
C GLU A 38 -3.90 -9.04 -0.36
N HIS A 39 -3.30 -8.14 0.42
CA HIS A 39 -3.76 -7.87 1.79
C HIS A 39 -5.21 -7.39 1.81
N VAL A 40 -5.60 -6.49 0.88
CA VAL A 40 -7.00 -6.02 0.77
C VAL A 40 -7.94 -7.19 0.51
N PHE A 41 -7.59 -8.09 -0.40
CA PHE A 41 -8.42 -9.27 -0.68
C PHE A 41 -8.50 -10.19 0.53
N ASP A 42 -7.40 -10.43 1.25
CA ASP A 42 -7.40 -11.27 2.45
C ASP A 42 -8.35 -10.72 3.51
N GLN A 43 -8.33 -9.42 3.77
CA GLN A 43 -9.22 -8.78 4.73
C GLN A 43 -10.70 -8.83 4.31
N LEU A 44 -10.99 -8.69 3.01
CA LEU A 44 -12.34 -8.86 2.48
C LEU A 44 -12.86 -10.30 2.65
N LEU A 45 -12.02 -11.29 2.36
CA LEU A 45 -12.36 -12.71 2.53
C LEU A 45 -12.60 -13.05 4.00
N GLU A 46 -11.78 -12.52 4.90
CA GLU A 46 -11.92 -12.71 6.34
C GLU A 46 -13.23 -12.08 6.88
N ALA A 47 -13.64 -10.95 6.31
CA ALA A 47 -14.95 -10.33 6.60
C ALA A 47 -16.14 -11.06 5.94
N GLY A 48 -15.91 -12.15 5.17
CA GLY A 48 -16.95 -12.99 4.59
C GLY A 48 -17.40 -12.61 3.18
N VAL A 49 -16.67 -11.74 2.48
CA VAL A 49 -16.93 -11.39 1.07
C VAL A 49 -16.74 -12.61 0.18
N THR A 50 -17.69 -12.86 -0.75
CA THR A 50 -17.72 -14.04 -1.62
C THR A 50 -17.56 -13.72 -3.11
N GLU A 51 -17.66 -12.46 -3.50
CA GLU A 51 -17.45 -11.96 -4.86
C GLU A 51 -16.73 -10.62 -4.83
N ILE A 52 -15.72 -10.44 -5.67
CA ILE A 52 -14.94 -9.19 -5.71
C ILE A 52 -14.90 -8.65 -7.13
N THR A 53 -15.36 -7.41 -7.29
CA THR A 53 -15.13 -6.61 -8.50
C THR A 53 -13.95 -5.66 -8.27
N VAL A 54 -12.94 -5.74 -9.12
CA VAL A 54 -11.73 -4.91 -9.05
C VAL A 54 -11.78 -3.86 -10.16
N VAL A 55 -11.89 -2.60 -9.77
CA VAL A 55 -11.79 -1.48 -10.72
C VAL A 55 -10.33 -1.19 -10.95
N VAL A 56 -9.86 -1.46 -12.18
CA VAL A 56 -8.48 -1.30 -12.59
C VAL A 56 -8.31 -0.17 -13.60
N GLY A 57 -7.17 0.49 -13.59
CA GLY A 57 -6.86 1.60 -14.51
C GLY A 57 -5.42 1.53 -15.00
N TYR A 58 -4.55 2.29 -14.37
CA TYR A 58 -3.13 2.32 -14.71
C TYR A 58 -2.48 0.92 -14.67
N ARG A 59 -1.85 0.53 -15.76
CA ARG A 59 -1.19 -0.79 -15.94
C ARG A 59 -2.06 -1.99 -15.56
N ARG A 60 -3.37 -1.92 -15.82
CA ARG A 60 -4.39 -2.94 -15.52
C ARG A 60 -3.97 -4.37 -15.86
N ASN A 61 -3.28 -4.56 -16.99
CA ASN A 61 -2.85 -5.88 -17.45
C ASN A 61 -1.91 -6.57 -16.47
N ARG A 62 -1.14 -5.80 -15.68
CA ARG A 62 -0.24 -6.37 -14.65
C ARG A 62 -1.02 -6.88 -13.45
N VAL A 63 -2.06 -6.14 -13.01
CA VAL A 63 -2.95 -6.57 -11.92
C VAL A 63 -3.68 -7.84 -12.32
N GLN A 64 -4.30 -7.85 -13.52
CA GLN A 64 -5.01 -9.01 -14.03
C GLN A 64 -4.11 -10.24 -14.26
N ALA A 65 -2.88 -10.04 -14.73
CA ALA A 65 -1.93 -11.12 -14.91
C ALA A 65 -1.43 -11.72 -13.59
N HIS A 66 -1.34 -10.89 -12.54
CA HIS A 66 -0.89 -11.33 -11.22
C HIS A 66 -1.95 -12.17 -10.49
N PHE A 67 -3.20 -11.69 -10.44
CA PHE A 67 -4.26 -12.35 -9.66
C PHE A 67 -5.11 -13.34 -10.46
N GLY A 68 -5.16 -13.21 -11.80
CA GLY A 68 -6.03 -14.06 -12.64
C GLY A 68 -7.51 -13.78 -12.43
N SER A 69 -8.34 -14.81 -12.58
CA SER A 69 -9.82 -14.71 -12.50
C SER A 69 -10.39 -15.14 -11.15
N THR A 70 -9.54 -15.61 -10.22
CA THR A 70 -9.97 -16.07 -8.89
C THR A 70 -8.85 -15.81 -7.88
N TYR A 71 -9.23 -15.43 -6.66
CA TYR A 71 -8.32 -15.34 -5.52
C TYR A 71 -8.85 -16.23 -4.39
N ARG A 72 -8.04 -17.22 -3.93
CA ARG A 72 -8.44 -18.21 -2.91
C ARG A 72 -9.85 -18.79 -3.11
N ASN A 73 -10.20 -19.13 -4.36
CA ASN A 73 -11.50 -19.63 -4.83
C ASN A 73 -12.64 -18.59 -4.87
N VAL A 74 -12.39 -17.32 -4.57
CA VAL A 74 -13.36 -16.24 -4.76
C VAL A 74 -13.20 -15.68 -6.18
N PRO A 75 -14.29 -15.53 -6.97
CA PRO A 75 -14.24 -14.95 -8.30
C PRO A 75 -13.78 -13.49 -8.27
N LEU A 76 -12.89 -13.13 -9.20
CA LEU A 76 -12.49 -11.76 -9.47
C LEU A 76 -13.05 -11.28 -10.79
N THR A 77 -13.90 -10.26 -10.75
CA THR A 77 -14.39 -9.55 -11.93
C THR A 77 -13.60 -8.25 -12.10
N TYR A 78 -13.08 -7.99 -13.31
CA TYR A 78 -12.32 -6.77 -13.56
C TYR A 78 -13.11 -5.80 -14.42
N VAL A 79 -13.22 -4.56 -13.92
CA VAL A 79 -13.81 -3.44 -14.65
C VAL A 79 -12.74 -2.40 -14.89
N THR A 80 -12.75 -1.79 -16.08
CA THR A 80 -11.70 -0.84 -16.45
C THR A 80 -12.17 0.60 -16.31
N GLN A 81 -11.45 1.39 -15.53
CA GLN A 81 -11.55 2.84 -15.55
C GLN A 81 -10.56 3.40 -16.58
N ASP A 82 -11.02 3.69 -17.79
CA ASP A 82 -10.16 4.17 -18.88
C ASP A 82 -9.62 5.59 -18.65
N GLN A 83 -10.34 6.42 -17.92
CA GLN A 83 -9.93 7.77 -17.52
C GLN A 83 -9.99 7.91 -16.00
N GLN A 84 -8.93 8.40 -15.41
CA GLN A 84 -8.85 8.60 -13.95
C GLN A 84 -9.59 9.89 -13.56
N LEU A 85 -10.93 9.81 -13.47
CA LEU A 85 -11.81 10.92 -13.13
C LEU A 85 -12.30 10.87 -11.67
N GLY A 86 -11.54 10.26 -10.76
CA GLY A 86 -11.84 10.19 -9.33
C GLY A 86 -12.47 8.86 -8.89
N SER A 87 -12.64 8.72 -7.57
CA SER A 87 -13.13 7.49 -6.92
C SER A 87 -14.61 7.22 -7.17
N GLY A 88 -15.45 8.26 -7.27
CA GLY A 88 -16.86 8.13 -7.64
C GLY A 88 -17.02 7.61 -9.06
N HIS A 89 -16.26 8.15 -10.02
CA HIS A 89 -16.25 7.63 -11.39
C HIS A 89 -15.74 6.19 -11.45
N ALA A 90 -14.76 5.82 -10.63
CA ALA A 90 -14.30 4.44 -10.53
C ALA A 90 -15.42 3.50 -10.08
N LEU A 91 -16.16 3.87 -9.01
CA LEU A 91 -17.32 3.10 -8.56
C LEU A 91 -18.41 3.01 -9.65
N LEU A 92 -18.70 4.10 -10.34
CA LEU A 92 -19.71 4.13 -11.40
C LEU A 92 -19.38 3.15 -12.54
N THR A 93 -18.09 2.90 -12.85
CA THR A 93 -17.72 1.90 -13.86
C THR A 93 -18.05 0.47 -13.44
N ALA A 94 -18.19 0.20 -12.14
CA ALA A 94 -18.54 -1.11 -11.60
C ALA A 94 -20.06 -1.34 -11.46
N GLU A 95 -20.91 -0.34 -11.71
CA GLU A 95 -22.36 -0.41 -11.49
C GLU A 95 -23.02 -1.67 -12.07
N SER A 96 -22.65 -2.08 -13.27
CA SER A 96 -23.22 -3.25 -13.93
C SER A 96 -22.84 -4.60 -13.31
N THR A 97 -21.90 -4.60 -12.35
CA THR A 97 -21.43 -5.79 -11.62
C THR A 97 -21.97 -5.85 -10.20
N VAL A 98 -22.73 -4.84 -9.78
CA VAL A 98 -23.30 -4.73 -8.43
C VAL A 98 -24.77 -5.03 -8.47
N ASP A 99 -25.23 -5.90 -7.57
CA ASP A 99 -26.64 -6.25 -7.39
C ASP A 99 -27.00 -6.17 -5.89
N GLY A 100 -27.62 -5.07 -5.48
CA GLY A 100 -27.97 -4.78 -4.09
C GLY A 100 -26.85 -4.07 -3.30
N THR A 101 -26.87 -4.27 -1.97
CA THR A 101 -25.86 -3.69 -1.07
C THR A 101 -24.46 -4.16 -1.43
N THR A 102 -23.50 -3.26 -1.49
CA THR A 102 -22.10 -3.59 -1.81
C THR A 102 -21.12 -2.91 -0.87
N ILE A 103 -20.06 -3.63 -0.51
CA ILE A 103 -18.91 -3.07 0.17
C ILE A 103 -17.99 -2.41 -0.87
N VAL A 104 -17.56 -1.20 -0.61
CA VAL A 104 -16.57 -0.48 -1.42
C VAL A 104 -15.35 -0.20 -0.57
N VAL A 105 -14.16 -0.59 -1.06
CA VAL A 105 -12.87 -0.34 -0.39
C VAL A 105 -11.86 0.24 -1.37
N ASN A 106 -10.94 1.05 -0.86
CA ASN A 106 -9.79 1.49 -1.63
C ASN A 106 -8.77 0.34 -1.77
N GLY A 107 -8.32 0.06 -2.98
CA GLY A 107 -7.38 -1.04 -3.27
C GLY A 107 -5.91 -0.68 -3.04
N ASP A 108 -5.64 0.47 -2.44
CA ASP A 108 -4.31 1.00 -2.15
C ASP A 108 -4.08 1.25 -0.65
N GLN A 109 -5.01 0.84 0.20
CA GLN A 109 -4.99 0.94 1.66
C GLN A 109 -5.23 -0.46 2.25
N ILE A 110 -4.52 -0.81 3.31
CA ILE A 110 -4.76 -2.05 4.04
C ILE A 110 -5.60 -1.71 5.26
N VAL A 111 -6.80 -2.29 5.31
CA VAL A 111 -7.77 -2.07 6.38
C VAL A 111 -8.12 -3.43 6.96
N GLU A 112 -8.01 -3.59 8.27
CA GLU A 112 -8.30 -4.84 8.96
C GLU A 112 -9.75 -5.26 8.79
N SER A 113 -10.01 -6.57 8.67
CA SER A 113 -11.32 -7.19 8.48
C SER A 113 -12.35 -6.75 9.54
N THR A 114 -11.89 -6.41 10.74
CA THR A 114 -12.72 -5.86 11.82
C THR A 114 -13.46 -4.59 11.36
N VAL A 115 -12.76 -3.65 10.69
CA VAL A 115 -13.39 -2.41 10.18
C VAL A 115 -14.46 -2.72 9.13
N ILE A 116 -14.17 -3.68 8.24
CA ILE A 116 -15.12 -4.11 7.20
C ILE A 116 -16.37 -4.77 7.84
N SER A 117 -16.15 -5.64 8.81
CA SER A 117 -17.22 -6.33 9.53
C SER A 117 -18.11 -5.35 10.33
N ASP A 118 -17.49 -4.37 11.01
CA ASP A 118 -18.22 -3.34 11.75
C ASP A 118 -19.12 -2.50 10.83
N VAL A 119 -18.64 -2.18 9.60
CA VAL A 119 -19.43 -1.46 8.60
C VAL A 119 -20.61 -2.28 8.12
N LEU A 120 -20.40 -3.57 7.84
CA LEU A 120 -21.46 -4.49 7.41
C LEU A 120 -22.52 -4.64 8.48
N GLU A 121 -22.13 -4.93 9.73
CA GLU A 121 -23.04 -5.09 10.86
C GLU A 121 -23.86 -3.80 11.10
N ALA A 122 -23.19 -2.65 11.09
CA ALA A 122 -23.87 -1.36 11.26
C ALA A 122 -24.81 -1.03 10.09
N HIS A 123 -24.52 -1.49 8.87
CA HIS A 123 -25.39 -1.27 7.71
C HIS A 123 -26.65 -2.15 7.77
N ASP A 124 -26.51 -3.43 8.12
CA ASP A 124 -27.61 -4.39 8.24
C ASP A 124 -28.61 -4.00 9.34
N ASP A 125 -28.11 -3.42 10.44
CA ASP A 125 -28.94 -2.99 11.57
C ASP A 125 -29.76 -1.72 11.30
N ASN A 126 -29.48 -1.02 10.20
CA ASN A 126 -30.06 0.28 9.90
C ASN A 126 -30.54 0.36 8.45
N SER A 127 -31.58 1.14 8.20
CA SER A 127 -32.09 1.43 6.84
C SER A 127 -31.29 2.56 6.16
N ALA A 128 -29.98 2.65 6.39
CA ALA A 128 -29.14 3.67 5.79
C ALA A 128 -28.85 3.35 4.32
N VAL A 129 -28.74 4.40 3.48
CA VAL A 129 -28.33 4.28 2.08
C VAL A 129 -26.82 4.12 1.96
N ALA A 130 -26.08 4.65 2.95
CA ALA A 130 -24.64 4.54 3.04
C ALA A 130 -24.21 4.39 4.50
N THR A 131 -23.22 3.53 4.73
CA THR A 131 -22.53 3.40 6.03
C THR A 131 -21.01 3.51 5.81
N LEU A 132 -20.36 4.37 6.58
CA LEU A 132 -18.95 4.68 6.49
C LEU A 132 -18.18 4.06 7.64
N GLY A 133 -17.06 3.39 7.34
CA GLY A 133 -16.07 2.97 8.34
C GLY A 133 -15.19 4.14 8.77
N LEU A 134 -15.15 4.39 10.07
CA LEU A 134 -14.45 5.51 10.66
C LEU A 134 -13.48 5.04 11.74
N LEU A 135 -12.41 5.80 11.95
CA LEU A 135 -11.40 5.53 12.98
C LEU A 135 -11.16 6.75 13.86
N ASN A 136 -10.72 6.49 15.09
CA ASN A 136 -10.22 7.51 15.99
C ASN A 136 -8.74 7.76 15.71
N ARG A 137 -8.41 8.75 14.87
CA ARG A 137 -7.04 9.16 14.60
C ARG A 137 -6.84 10.63 14.89
N VAL A 138 -5.63 11.00 15.29
CA VAL A 138 -5.28 12.38 15.67
C VAL A 138 -5.08 13.26 14.45
N ASP A 139 -4.52 12.72 13.36
CA ASP A 139 -4.25 13.48 12.13
C ASP A 139 -5.21 13.05 11.01
N VAL A 140 -6.16 13.93 10.72
CA VAL A 140 -7.12 13.79 9.60
C VAL A 140 -6.85 14.80 8.48
N SER A 141 -5.85 15.69 8.67
CA SER A 141 -5.61 16.84 7.80
C SER A 141 -5.20 16.47 6.37
N SER A 142 -4.68 15.27 6.18
CA SER A 142 -4.25 14.74 4.87
C SER A 142 -5.25 13.76 4.24
N TYR A 143 -6.40 13.54 4.88
CA TYR A 143 -7.39 12.52 4.50
C TYR A 143 -8.82 13.08 4.57
N GLY A 144 -9.81 12.21 4.50
CA GLY A 144 -11.21 12.56 4.70
C GLY A 144 -11.58 12.63 6.19
N GLY A 145 -12.17 13.74 6.61
CA GLY A 145 -12.72 13.95 7.95
C GLY A 145 -14.23 13.88 7.95
N VAL A 146 -14.83 13.19 8.93
CA VAL A 146 -16.28 13.00 9.08
C VAL A 146 -16.76 13.53 10.42
N ILE A 147 -17.85 14.29 10.42
CA ILE A 147 -18.53 14.75 11.63
C ILE A 147 -19.78 13.87 11.83
N LEU A 148 -19.90 13.32 13.06
CA LEU A 148 -21.03 12.51 13.47
C LEU A 148 -21.89 13.24 14.52
N ASP A 149 -23.21 13.04 14.43
CA ASP A 149 -24.18 13.33 15.48
C ASP A 149 -25.01 12.08 15.73
N ASP A 150 -24.86 11.48 16.90
CA ASP A 150 -25.54 10.23 17.32
C ASP A 150 -25.48 9.09 16.28
N GLY A 151 -24.29 8.92 15.64
CA GLY A 151 -24.02 7.90 14.63
C GLY A 151 -24.48 8.28 13.21
N GLU A 152 -25.14 9.42 13.02
CA GLU A 152 -25.46 9.98 11.71
C GLU A 152 -24.32 10.86 11.20
N VAL A 153 -23.97 10.72 9.94
CA VAL A 153 -22.99 11.58 9.28
C VAL A 153 -23.67 12.91 8.95
N THR A 154 -23.15 14.00 9.49
CA THR A 154 -23.67 15.35 9.22
C THR A 154 -22.83 16.12 8.21
N GLU A 155 -21.55 15.77 8.11
CA GLU A 155 -20.62 16.41 7.17
C GLU A 155 -19.44 15.48 6.87
N ILE A 156 -19.00 15.46 5.62
CA ILE A 156 -17.73 14.83 5.21
C ILE A 156 -16.91 15.85 4.41
N VAL A 157 -15.65 16.01 4.80
CA VAL A 157 -14.73 17.00 4.22
C VAL A 157 -13.42 16.34 3.85
N GLU A 158 -12.92 16.63 2.66
CA GLU A 158 -11.59 16.20 2.22
C GLU A 158 -10.52 17.18 2.74
N ASN A 159 -9.45 16.66 3.37
CA ASN A 159 -8.33 17.43 3.90
C ASN A 159 -8.77 18.61 4.81
N PRO A 160 -9.51 18.36 5.91
CA PRO A 160 -10.00 19.43 6.78
C PRO A 160 -8.83 20.22 7.38
N GLN A 161 -8.94 21.56 7.33
CA GLN A 161 -7.90 22.48 7.79
C GLN A 161 -8.34 23.29 9.03
N ASP A 162 -9.52 23.03 9.56
CA ASP A 162 -10.05 23.68 10.76
C ASP A 162 -9.83 22.82 12.03
N GLU A 163 -10.18 23.38 13.20
CA GLU A 163 -9.95 22.74 14.51
C GLU A 163 -11.15 21.90 14.99
N ARG A 164 -12.13 21.57 14.13
CA ARG A 164 -13.28 20.74 14.52
C ARG A 164 -12.82 19.32 14.77
N THR A 165 -13.55 18.59 15.60
CA THR A 165 -13.26 17.18 15.87
C THR A 165 -13.83 16.31 14.77
N TYR A 166 -12.95 15.78 13.95
CA TYR A 166 -13.28 14.84 12.91
C TYR A 166 -13.00 13.40 13.30
N ARG A 167 -13.80 12.47 12.76
CA ARG A 167 -13.44 11.07 12.65
C ARG A 167 -12.71 10.85 11.34
N PHE A 168 -11.73 9.97 11.37
CA PHE A 168 -10.97 9.62 10.17
C PHE A 168 -11.81 8.70 9.27
N ASN A 169 -11.93 9.01 7.97
CA ASN A 169 -12.59 8.18 6.98
C ASN A 169 -11.66 7.05 6.55
N ALA A 170 -11.99 5.80 6.92
CA ALA A 170 -11.15 4.64 6.64
C ALA A 170 -11.18 4.17 5.18
N GLY A 171 -12.01 4.77 4.31
CA GLY A 171 -12.12 4.32 2.91
C GLY A 171 -12.82 2.97 2.76
N VAL A 172 -13.64 2.60 3.72
CA VAL A 172 -14.51 1.42 3.73
C VAL A 172 -15.95 1.89 3.81
N TYR A 173 -16.78 1.42 2.89
CA TYR A 173 -18.17 1.87 2.77
C TYR A 173 -19.08 0.67 2.48
N ALA A 174 -20.29 0.68 3.03
CA ALA A 174 -21.41 -0.11 2.54
C ALA A 174 -22.39 0.84 1.85
N PHE A 175 -22.77 0.53 0.63
CA PHE A 175 -23.67 1.36 -0.16
C PHE A 175 -24.85 0.56 -0.69
N GLU A 176 -26.04 1.18 -0.65
CA GLU A 176 -27.17 0.80 -1.45
C GLU A 176 -27.02 1.33 -2.90
N PRO A 177 -27.73 0.75 -3.90
CA PRO A 177 -27.63 1.16 -5.29
C PRO A 177 -27.90 2.65 -5.57
N ALA A 178 -28.57 3.37 -4.68
CA ALA A 178 -28.79 4.81 -4.78
C ALA A 178 -27.48 5.64 -4.86
N ILE A 179 -26.36 5.08 -4.39
CA ILE A 179 -25.04 5.74 -4.53
C ILE A 179 -24.70 6.06 -5.98
N PHE A 180 -25.09 5.24 -6.95
CA PHE A 180 -24.78 5.47 -8.36
C PHE A 180 -25.50 6.71 -8.92
N ASP A 181 -26.73 6.98 -8.47
CA ASP A 181 -27.43 8.19 -8.84
C ASP A 181 -26.81 9.42 -8.17
N ALA A 182 -26.39 9.30 -6.92
CA ALA A 182 -25.67 10.36 -6.22
C ALA A 182 -24.30 10.68 -6.91
N VAL A 183 -23.55 9.67 -7.36
CA VAL A 183 -22.32 9.89 -8.15
C VAL A 183 -22.62 10.67 -9.44
N ARG A 184 -23.73 10.35 -10.14
CA ARG A 184 -24.12 11.08 -11.37
C ARG A 184 -24.57 12.51 -11.11
N ALA A 185 -25.19 12.77 -9.94
CA ALA A 185 -25.68 14.08 -9.54
C ALA A 185 -24.55 14.98 -9.02
N ALA A 186 -23.52 14.41 -8.42
CA ALA A 186 -22.40 15.17 -7.86
C ALA A 186 -21.64 15.96 -8.94
N GLU A 187 -21.44 17.25 -8.71
CA GLU A 187 -20.66 18.11 -9.61
C GLU A 187 -19.15 17.77 -9.52
N PRO A 188 -18.47 17.49 -10.65
CA PRO A 188 -17.03 17.25 -10.64
C PRO A 188 -16.25 18.45 -10.11
N ARG A 189 -15.35 18.22 -9.15
CA ARG A 189 -14.42 19.23 -8.64
C ARG A 189 -13.05 19.06 -9.27
N ALA A 190 -12.48 20.10 -9.83
CA ALA A 190 -11.21 20.07 -10.56
C ALA A 190 -11.14 18.99 -11.68
N GLY A 191 -12.30 18.56 -12.20
CA GLY A 191 -12.42 17.53 -13.24
C GLY A 191 -12.50 16.10 -12.68
N GLU A 192 -12.57 15.92 -11.37
CA GLU A 192 -12.72 14.63 -10.70
C GLU A 192 -14.09 14.49 -10.02
N GLN A 193 -14.69 13.32 -10.09
CA GLN A 193 -15.86 12.89 -9.32
C GLN A 193 -15.38 12.04 -8.14
N SER A 194 -15.43 12.58 -6.93
CA SER A 194 -15.03 11.84 -5.75
C SER A 194 -16.21 11.10 -5.11
N LEU A 195 -15.93 10.02 -4.35
CA LEU A 195 -16.94 9.39 -3.51
C LEU A 195 -17.43 10.32 -2.39
N ILE A 196 -16.55 11.18 -1.91
CA ILE A 196 -16.90 12.18 -0.88
C ILE A 196 -17.95 13.14 -1.41
N ASP A 197 -17.83 13.60 -2.66
CA ASP A 197 -18.84 14.47 -3.27
C ASP A 197 -20.17 13.75 -3.46
N ALA A 198 -20.16 12.45 -3.83
CA ALA A 198 -21.37 11.65 -3.93
C ALA A 198 -22.05 11.43 -2.57
N ILE A 199 -21.28 11.19 -1.50
CA ILE A 199 -21.83 11.08 -0.14
C ILE A 199 -22.44 12.42 0.31
N ASN A 200 -21.80 13.55 0.00
CA ASN A 200 -22.37 14.87 0.27
C ASN A 200 -23.68 15.12 -0.51
N GLU A 201 -23.82 14.57 -1.71
CA GLU A 201 -25.10 14.62 -2.47
C GLU A 201 -26.21 13.81 -1.80
N LEU A 202 -25.88 12.61 -1.23
CA LEU A 202 -26.83 11.85 -0.42
C LEU A 202 -27.30 12.66 0.79
N LEU A 203 -26.37 13.26 1.53
CA LEU A 203 -26.69 14.14 2.68
C LEU A 203 -27.57 15.33 2.28
N ALA A 204 -27.27 15.96 1.13
CA ALA A 204 -28.06 17.09 0.62
C ALA A 204 -29.49 16.70 0.19
N SER A 205 -29.68 15.41 -0.11
CA SER A 205 -31.00 14.84 -0.48
C SER A 205 -31.76 14.26 0.71
N ASP A 206 -31.32 14.54 1.96
CA ASP A 206 -31.89 13.99 3.20
C ASP A 206 -31.89 12.44 3.25
N GLU A 207 -30.98 11.80 2.52
CA GLU A 207 -30.79 10.35 2.61
C GLU A 207 -30.02 9.97 3.88
N ALA A 208 -30.36 8.84 4.49
CA ALA A 208 -29.72 8.39 5.72
C ALA A 208 -28.29 7.89 5.46
N VAL A 209 -27.31 8.63 5.95
CA VAL A 209 -25.89 8.26 5.90
C VAL A 209 -25.38 8.07 7.33
N ARG A 210 -24.81 6.90 7.62
CA ARG A 210 -24.30 6.55 8.94
C ARG A 210 -22.78 6.37 8.97
N GLY A 211 -22.20 6.52 10.15
CA GLY A 211 -20.81 6.24 10.41
C GLY A 211 -20.66 5.28 11.59
N THR A 212 -19.84 4.25 11.42
CA THR A 212 -19.44 3.37 12.52
C THR A 212 -17.97 3.58 12.84
N VAL A 213 -17.65 3.71 14.15
CA VAL A 213 -16.27 3.93 14.59
C VAL A 213 -15.67 2.60 15.00
N SER A 214 -14.61 2.18 14.33
CA SER A 214 -13.89 0.95 14.58
C SER A 214 -12.50 1.23 15.19
N GLU A 215 -11.90 0.18 15.77
CA GLU A 215 -10.54 0.22 16.33
C GLU A 215 -9.54 -0.63 15.54
N GLY A 216 -9.93 -1.17 14.38
CA GLY A 216 -9.07 -1.99 13.53
C GLY A 216 -7.89 -1.23 12.93
N LEU A 217 -6.87 -1.99 12.49
CA LEU A 217 -5.72 -1.43 11.78
C LEU A 217 -6.13 -0.80 10.46
N TRP A 218 -5.51 0.33 10.16
CA TRP A 218 -5.57 1.00 8.87
C TRP A 218 -4.19 1.55 8.52
N VAL A 219 -3.64 1.18 7.37
CA VAL A 219 -2.35 1.66 6.87
C VAL A 219 -2.42 1.99 5.38
N ASP A 220 -1.70 3.03 4.98
CA ASP A 220 -1.58 3.50 3.60
C ASP A 220 -0.13 3.83 3.27
N ALA A 221 0.28 3.55 2.03
CA ALA A 221 1.53 4.00 1.49
C ALA A 221 1.28 5.14 0.49
N THR A 222 1.44 6.36 0.91
CA THR A 222 1.36 7.55 0.06
C THR A 222 2.71 7.89 -0.58
N TYR A 223 3.80 7.73 0.17
CA TYR A 223 5.18 7.98 -0.24
C TYR A 223 6.03 6.72 -0.15
N PRO A 224 7.19 6.66 -0.83
CA PRO A 224 8.01 5.44 -0.84
C PRO A 224 8.50 4.95 0.53
N TRP A 225 8.78 5.85 1.46
CA TRP A 225 9.20 5.50 2.83
C TRP A 225 8.07 4.92 3.68
N ASP A 226 6.81 5.27 3.36
CA ASP A 226 5.65 4.71 4.06
C ASP A 226 5.59 3.17 3.91
N LEU A 227 6.23 2.60 2.87
CA LEU A 227 6.32 1.13 2.73
C LEU A 227 7.10 0.48 3.87
N LEU A 228 8.02 1.20 4.52
CA LEU A 228 8.70 0.74 5.73
C LEU A 228 7.70 0.70 6.89
N ASP A 229 7.01 1.82 7.13
CA ASP A 229 6.05 1.95 8.23
C ASP A 229 4.87 0.99 8.07
N VAL A 230 4.31 0.88 6.86
CA VAL A 230 3.26 -0.12 6.53
C VAL A 230 3.73 -1.53 6.90
N SER A 231 4.96 -1.90 6.50
CA SER A 231 5.50 -3.22 6.81
C SER A 231 5.68 -3.42 8.32
N PHE A 232 6.11 -2.40 9.05
CA PHE A 232 6.30 -2.47 10.49
C PHE A 232 4.97 -2.59 11.23
N GLU A 233 3.95 -1.82 10.84
CA GLU A 233 2.61 -1.91 11.42
C GLU A 233 1.97 -3.27 11.16
N LEU A 234 2.17 -3.87 9.98
CA LEU A 234 1.70 -5.22 9.67
C LEU A 234 2.38 -6.29 10.55
N PHE A 235 3.68 -6.13 10.86
CA PHE A 235 4.38 -7.02 11.81
C PHE A 235 3.77 -6.92 13.21
N GLU A 236 3.59 -5.69 13.71
CA GLU A 236 3.05 -5.46 15.07
C GLU A 236 1.61 -5.96 15.21
N ALA A 237 0.79 -5.80 14.17
CA ALA A 237 -0.58 -6.29 14.14
C ALA A 237 -0.68 -7.83 13.93
N GLY A 238 0.41 -8.49 13.53
CA GLY A 238 0.40 -9.92 13.22
C GLY A 238 -0.35 -10.26 11.93
N LEU A 239 -0.50 -9.30 11.02
CA LEU A 239 -1.19 -9.44 9.73
C LEU A 239 -0.26 -9.90 8.59
N ILE A 240 1.00 -10.21 8.88
CA ILE A 240 1.87 -10.85 7.89
C ILE A 240 1.53 -12.33 7.85
N ASN A 241 1.18 -12.83 6.68
CA ASN A 241 0.79 -14.22 6.45
C ASN A 241 1.92 -15.18 6.85
N GLY A 242 1.72 -15.90 7.96
CA GLY A 242 2.62 -16.85 8.59
C GLY A 242 2.34 -16.87 10.09
N SER A 243 2.32 -18.05 10.70
CA SER A 243 2.31 -18.09 12.17
C SER A 243 3.58 -17.38 12.66
N ARG A 244 3.59 -16.77 13.83
CA ARG A 244 4.76 -16.12 14.46
C ARG A 244 6.05 -16.97 14.45
N THR A 245 5.97 -18.23 14.06
CA THR A 245 7.06 -19.22 13.99
C THR A 245 7.48 -19.58 12.56
N GLU A 246 6.84 -19.06 11.50
CA GLU A 246 7.08 -19.45 10.10
C GLU A 246 7.29 -18.25 9.16
N ASN A 247 7.88 -17.16 9.66
CA ASN A 247 8.16 -15.98 8.84
C ASN A 247 9.33 -16.16 7.85
N VAL A 248 9.93 -17.36 7.82
CA VAL A 248 10.96 -17.75 6.86
C VAL A 248 10.41 -18.91 6.03
N ALA A 249 10.28 -18.71 4.72
CA ALA A 249 9.74 -19.72 3.82
C ALA A 249 10.59 -21.02 3.85
N GLU A 250 9.95 -22.18 3.74
CA GLU A 250 10.63 -23.49 3.76
C GLU A 250 11.65 -23.67 2.62
N SER A 251 11.40 -23.01 1.46
CA SER A 251 12.32 -23.03 0.32
C SER A 251 13.50 -22.05 0.46
N ALA A 252 13.48 -21.18 1.47
CA ALA A 252 14.59 -20.27 1.71
C ALA A 252 15.81 -21.02 2.28
N THR A 253 16.98 -20.66 1.79
CA THR A 253 18.25 -21.22 2.26
C THR A 253 18.93 -20.25 3.21
N VAL A 254 19.02 -20.60 4.49
CA VAL A 254 19.69 -19.79 5.53
C VAL A 254 20.95 -20.51 6.00
N HIS A 255 22.12 -19.89 5.82
CA HIS A 255 23.37 -20.47 6.28
C HIS A 255 23.41 -20.60 7.80
N GLU A 256 23.98 -21.67 8.34
CA GLU A 256 24.01 -21.96 9.78
C GLU A 256 24.64 -20.88 10.66
N SER A 257 25.55 -20.07 10.10
CA SER A 257 26.19 -18.95 10.80
C SER A 257 25.50 -17.61 10.56
N ALA A 258 24.41 -17.56 9.79
CA ALA A 258 23.61 -16.35 9.64
C ALA A 258 22.79 -16.07 10.89
N VAL A 259 22.52 -14.80 11.15
CA VAL A 259 21.69 -14.35 12.29
C VAL A 259 20.43 -13.69 11.75
N VAL A 260 19.29 -14.33 11.99
CA VAL A 260 17.97 -13.77 11.66
C VAL A 260 17.35 -13.25 12.95
N ARG A 261 16.99 -11.96 12.97
CA ARG A 261 16.42 -11.25 14.12
C ARG A 261 15.00 -10.83 13.83
N GLU A 262 14.06 -11.35 14.59
CA GLU A 262 12.65 -10.98 14.47
C GLU A 262 12.36 -9.53 14.94
N PRO A 263 11.29 -8.88 14.42
CA PRO A 263 10.42 -9.39 13.36
C PRO A 263 11.10 -9.34 11.97
N VAL A 264 10.86 -10.38 11.18
CA VAL A 264 11.41 -10.54 9.83
C VAL A 264 10.45 -11.37 8.99
N VAL A 265 10.39 -11.13 7.70
CA VAL A 265 9.75 -12.04 6.74
C VAL A 265 10.71 -12.33 5.59
N VAL A 266 10.86 -13.60 5.27
CA VAL A 266 11.72 -14.10 4.20
C VAL A 266 10.87 -14.93 3.25
N ALA A 267 10.63 -14.41 2.07
CA ALA A 267 9.82 -15.02 1.04
C ALA A 267 10.50 -16.28 0.44
N PRO A 268 9.77 -17.08 -0.37
CA PRO A 268 10.34 -18.25 -1.01
C PRO A 268 11.61 -18.00 -1.80
N ASP A 269 12.47 -19.04 -1.88
CA ASP A 269 13.68 -19.10 -2.69
C ASP A 269 14.74 -18.05 -2.36
N CYS A 270 14.65 -17.42 -1.19
CA CYS A 270 15.67 -16.51 -0.69
C CYS A 270 16.94 -17.24 -0.26
N GLU A 271 18.10 -16.57 -0.39
CA GLU A 271 19.39 -17.07 0.09
C GLU A 271 20.00 -16.09 1.11
N ILE A 272 20.30 -16.56 2.33
CA ILE A 272 20.98 -15.79 3.38
C ILE A 272 22.34 -16.43 3.66
N GLY A 273 23.42 -15.74 3.29
CA GLY A 273 24.80 -16.21 3.29
C GLY A 273 25.45 -16.24 4.68
N ALA A 274 26.65 -16.82 4.73
CA ALA A 274 27.42 -17.01 5.96
C ALA A 274 27.70 -15.68 6.68
N GLY A 275 27.39 -15.63 7.99
CA GLY A 275 27.63 -14.46 8.83
C GLY A 275 26.76 -13.24 8.52
N ALA A 276 25.79 -13.34 7.60
CA ALA A 276 24.85 -12.28 7.33
C ALA A 276 23.92 -12.05 8.54
N VAL A 277 23.48 -10.82 8.74
CA VAL A 277 22.51 -10.40 9.76
C VAL A 277 21.30 -9.82 9.05
N VAL A 278 20.12 -10.42 9.26
CA VAL A 278 18.86 -9.97 8.66
C VAL A 278 17.85 -9.70 9.78
N GLY A 279 17.27 -8.51 9.77
CA GLY A 279 16.36 -8.04 10.82
C GLY A 279 17.04 -7.27 11.93
N PRO A 280 16.25 -6.66 12.85
CA PRO A 280 14.78 -6.73 12.88
C PRO A 280 14.13 -5.88 11.78
N TYR A 281 12.81 -6.10 11.59
CA TYR A 281 11.99 -5.36 10.63
C TYR A 281 12.54 -5.41 9.19
N ALA A 282 12.99 -6.58 8.76
CA ALA A 282 13.46 -6.81 7.40
C ALA A 282 12.48 -7.70 6.62
N CYS A 283 12.14 -7.26 5.43
CA CYS A 283 11.30 -7.99 4.48
C CYS A 283 12.16 -8.37 3.27
N LEU A 284 12.31 -9.67 3.00
CA LEU A 284 13.01 -10.18 1.83
C LEU A 284 12.00 -10.79 0.86
N GLY A 285 11.80 -10.15 -0.30
CA GLY A 285 10.94 -10.62 -1.38
C GLY A 285 11.49 -11.89 -2.04
N GLU A 286 10.64 -12.54 -2.83
CA GLU A 286 10.94 -13.81 -3.51
C GLU A 286 12.28 -13.77 -4.26
N ASN A 287 13.08 -14.85 -4.12
CA ASN A 287 14.39 -15.00 -4.75
C ASN A 287 15.42 -13.88 -4.40
N ALA A 288 15.23 -13.18 -3.28
CA ALA A 288 16.24 -12.22 -2.81
C ALA A 288 17.47 -12.94 -2.26
N THR A 289 18.66 -12.37 -2.46
CA THR A 289 19.92 -12.90 -1.96
C THR A 289 20.62 -11.91 -1.06
N VAL A 290 20.93 -12.31 0.18
CA VAL A 290 21.78 -11.55 1.11
C VAL A 290 23.10 -12.30 1.27
N ARG A 291 24.19 -11.75 0.72
CA ARG A 291 25.51 -12.40 0.70
C ARG A 291 26.23 -12.34 2.05
N SER A 292 27.33 -13.07 2.14
CA SER A 292 28.08 -13.24 3.39
C SER A 292 28.46 -11.92 4.08
N ASN A 293 28.27 -11.88 5.41
CA ASN A 293 28.55 -10.74 6.29
C ASN A 293 27.80 -9.44 5.94
N ALA A 294 26.75 -9.50 5.11
CA ALA A 294 25.90 -8.35 4.87
C ALA A 294 24.94 -8.15 6.06
N VAL A 295 24.51 -6.92 6.26
CA VAL A 295 23.54 -6.51 7.28
C VAL A 295 22.35 -5.87 6.57
N VAL A 296 21.14 -6.36 6.87
CA VAL A 296 19.88 -5.82 6.36
C VAL A 296 18.94 -5.62 7.54
N GLU A 297 18.63 -4.37 7.86
CA GLU A 297 17.75 -4.00 8.98
C GLU A 297 16.71 -2.98 8.53
N ARG A 298 15.49 -3.03 9.08
CA ARG A 298 14.37 -2.10 8.82
C ARG A 298 14.24 -1.74 7.34
N SER A 299 14.17 -2.77 6.49
CA SER A 299 14.24 -2.60 5.04
C SER A 299 13.26 -3.52 4.32
N VAL A 300 12.68 -3.02 3.23
CA VAL A 300 11.86 -3.78 2.29
C VAL A 300 12.69 -4.05 1.04
N ILE A 301 13.18 -5.25 0.92
CA ILE A 301 13.99 -5.75 -0.19
C ILE A 301 13.08 -6.53 -1.12
N ASP A 302 12.78 -5.99 -2.29
CA ASP A 302 11.84 -6.57 -3.26
C ASP A 302 12.43 -7.79 -3.99
N ALA A 303 11.58 -8.50 -4.72
CA ALA A 303 11.93 -9.74 -5.40
C ALA A 303 13.17 -9.61 -6.31
N ASP A 304 13.90 -10.71 -6.49
CA ASP A 304 15.11 -10.81 -7.33
C ASP A 304 16.27 -9.89 -6.93
N THR A 305 16.19 -9.18 -5.81
CA THR A 305 17.22 -8.24 -5.35
C THR A 305 18.44 -8.97 -4.78
N ARG A 306 19.63 -8.43 -5.05
CA ARG A 306 20.90 -8.95 -4.58
C ARG A 306 21.58 -7.95 -3.64
N VAL A 307 21.81 -8.36 -2.40
CA VAL A 307 22.61 -7.60 -1.42
C VAL A 307 23.98 -8.23 -1.32
N GLY A 308 25.01 -7.48 -1.74
CA GLY A 308 26.39 -7.91 -1.86
C GLY A 308 27.06 -8.23 -0.53
N ALA A 309 28.16 -8.96 -0.59
CA ALA A 309 28.92 -9.35 0.60
C ALA A 309 29.41 -8.10 1.38
N SER A 310 29.29 -8.13 2.70
CA SER A 310 29.67 -7.03 3.60
C SER A 310 28.98 -5.68 3.31
N ALA A 311 27.87 -5.68 2.58
CA ALA A 311 27.02 -4.50 2.46
C ALA A 311 26.23 -4.25 3.75
N THR A 312 25.97 -2.97 4.05
CA THR A 312 25.10 -2.54 5.15
C THR A 312 23.91 -1.79 4.55
N VAL A 313 22.69 -2.30 4.82
CA VAL A 313 21.45 -1.82 4.24
C VAL A 313 20.45 -1.58 5.38
N VAL A 314 20.16 -0.31 5.65
CA VAL A 314 19.29 0.11 6.75
C VAL A 314 18.28 1.13 6.23
N ASP A 315 17.02 1.04 6.68
CA ASP A 315 15.91 1.91 6.26
C ASP A 315 15.81 2.03 4.72
N CYS A 316 15.90 0.91 4.02
CA CYS A 316 15.97 0.88 2.55
C CYS A 316 14.72 0.25 1.95
N VAL A 317 14.23 0.84 0.86
CA VAL A 317 13.22 0.24 0.00
C VAL A 317 13.82 -0.01 -1.36
N THR A 318 13.72 -1.24 -1.87
CA THR A 318 14.18 -1.56 -3.23
C THR A 318 13.01 -1.89 -4.16
N GLY A 319 13.19 -1.63 -5.44
CA GLY A 319 12.39 -2.22 -6.51
C GLY A 319 12.90 -3.60 -6.89
N VAL A 320 12.21 -4.24 -7.84
CA VAL A 320 12.52 -5.59 -8.31
C VAL A 320 13.87 -5.64 -9.01
N GLY A 321 14.66 -6.66 -8.68
CA GLY A 321 15.92 -6.97 -9.37
C GLY A 321 17.03 -5.95 -9.15
N ALA A 322 16.97 -5.17 -8.09
CA ALA A 322 18.06 -4.26 -7.73
C ALA A 322 19.30 -5.05 -7.30
N SER A 323 20.48 -4.54 -7.60
CA SER A 323 21.77 -5.09 -7.19
C SER A 323 22.51 -4.06 -6.33
N ILE A 324 22.69 -4.38 -5.06
CA ILE A 324 23.50 -3.62 -4.11
C ILE A 324 24.86 -4.32 -4.03
N GLY A 325 25.92 -3.63 -4.45
CA GLY A 325 27.23 -4.22 -4.58
C GLY A 325 27.93 -4.55 -3.26
N ASN A 326 29.05 -5.28 -3.36
CA ASN A 326 29.81 -5.67 -2.18
C ASN A 326 30.36 -4.45 -1.42
N GLY A 327 30.24 -4.43 -0.10
CA GLY A 327 30.77 -3.36 0.74
C GLY A 327 30.06 -2.01 0.60
N THR A 328 28.92 -1.96 -0.07
CA THR A 328 28.10 -0.76 -0.16
C THR A 328 27.46 -0.44 1.20
N THR A 329 27.35 0.84 1.52
CA THR A 329 26.78 1.32 2.79
C THR A 329 25.57 2.23 2.54
N ILE A 330 24.42 1.79 3.04
CA ILE A 330 23.18 2.56 3.17
C ILE A 330 22.92 2.67 4.69
N PRO A 331 23.28 3.79 5.34
CA PRO A 331 23.40 3.85 6.81
C PRO A 331 22.07 4.04 7.55
N GLY A 332 20.95 4.19 6.82
CA GLY A 332 19.65 4.51 7.39
C GLY A 332 19.37 6.01 7.45
N GLY A 333 18.12 6.35 7.84
CA GLY A 333 17.66 7.73 8.06
C GLY A 333 18.11 8.32 9.39
N PRO A 334 17.70 9.57 9.71
CA PRO A 334 16.83 10.41 8.88
C PRO A 334 17.58 11.10 7.72
N GLY A 335 16.82 11.51 6.70
CA GLY A 335 17.33 12.24 5.55
C GLY A 335 16.25 13.05 4.83
N ASP A 336 16.68 14.05 4.07
CA ASP A 336 15.77 14.87 3.27
C ASP A 336 15.43 14.16 1.96
N VAL A 337 14.14 13.95 1.71
CA VAL A 337 13.66 13.25 0.51
C VAL A 337 12.93 14.22 -0.41
N ARG A 338 13.31 14.24 -1.68
CA ARG A 338 12.63 15.04 -2.69
C ARG A 338 11.65 14.19 -3.51
N VAL A 339 10.37 14.58 -3.48
CA VAL A 339 9.31 14.02 -4.34
C VAL A 339 8.69 15.16 -5.17
N GLY A 340 8.91 15.13 -6.48
CA GLY A 340 8.55 16.24 -7.35
C GLY A 340 9.23 17.54 -6.94
N ASP A 341 8.44 18.59 -6.68
CA ASP A 341 8.94 19.91 -6.24
C ASP A 341 8.97 20.07 -4.70
N ARG A 342 8.48 19.09 -3.94
CA ARG A 342 8.50 19.11 -2.47
C ARG A 342 9.74 18.42 -1.91
N ILE A 343 10.25 18.96 -0.81
CA ILE A 343 11.26 18.33 0.04
C ILE A 343 10.58 17.98 1.36
N PHE A 344 10.71 16.73 1.76
CA PHE A 344 10.30 16.21 3.06
C PHE A 344 11.55 16.10 3.90
N GLU A 345 11.58 16.82 5.02
CA GLU A 345 12.73 16.89 5.91
C GLU A 345 12.67 15.76 6.95
N ASP A 346 13.84 15.24 7.33
CA ASP A 346 14.00 14.27 8.41
C ASP A 346 13.22 12.94 8.24
N GLU A 347 12.97 12.50 6.99
CA GLU A 347 12.29 11.23 6.74
C GLU A 347 13.17 10.02 7.09
N SER A 348 12.52 8.98 7.65
CA SER A 348 13.19 7.72 8.04
C SER A 348 13.52 6.85 6.81
N LEU A 349 14.32 7.37 5.89
CA LEU A 349 14.73 6.69 4.66
C LEU A 349 16.25 6.73 4.49
N GLY A 350 16.90 5.56 4.49
CA GLY A 350 18.29 5.43 4.10
C GLY A 350 18.45 5.63 2.60
N ALA A 351 17.80 4.79 1.80
CA ALA A 351 17.72 4.97 0.36
C ALA A 351 16.49 4.30 -0.24
N LEU A 352 16.02 4.84 -1.36
CA LEU A 352 15.07 4.20 -2.27
C LEU A 352 15.79 3.83 -3.57
N LEU A 353 15.81 2.55 -3.91
CA LEU A 353 16.39 2.04 -5.15
C LEU A 353 15.26 1.54 -6.07
N GLY A 354 15.17 2.11 -7.26
CA GLY A 354 14.20 1.66 -8.28
C GLY A 354 14.53 0.28 -8.86
N ASP A 355 13.62 -0.21 -9.73
CA ASP A 355 13.80 -1.49 -10.40
C ASP A 355 15.13 -1.56 -11.15
N ARG A 356 15.85 -2.69 -11.02
CA ARG A 356 17.11 -3.00 -11.74
C ARG A 356 18.21 -1.94 -11.61
N VAL A 357 18.28 -1.26 -10.47
CA VAL A 357 19.47 -0.45 -10.11
C VAL A 357 20.67 -1.38 -10.02
N ASP A 358 21.80 -0.99 -10.61
CA ASP A 358 23.07 -1.73 -10.58
C ASP A 358 24.16 -0.94 -9.86
N ASP A 359 24.38 -1.26 -8.58
CA ASP A 359 25.46 -0.72 -7.75
C ASP A 359 26.66 -1.67 -7.81
N GLN A 360 27.78 -1.18 -8.32
CA GLN A 360 29.00 -1.97 -8.57
C GLN A 360 29.87 -2.21 -7.32
N GLY A 361 29.48 -1.67 -6.17
CA GLY A 361 30.09 -1.95 -4.86
C GLY A 361 30.95 -0.84 -4.28
N GLY A 362 31.14 -0.90 -2.96
CA GLY A 362 31.87 0.11 -2.19
C GLY A 362 31.25 1.50 -2.21
N CYS A 363 30.00 1.60 -2.64
CA CYS A 363 29.26 2.85 -2.72
C CYS A 363 28.76 3.31 -1.35
N THR A 364 28.50 4.61 -1.21
CA THR A 364 27.91 5.18 -0.01
C THR A 364 26.68 5.99 -0.39
N TYR A 365 25.54 5.66 0.21
CA TYR A 365 24.31 6.41 0.02
C TYR A 365 24.12 7.40 1.16
N VAL A 366 23.85 8.65 0.80
CA VAL A 366 23.44 9.66 1.78
C VAL A 366 21.97 9.42 2.12
N PRO A 367 21.56 9.46 3.41
CA PRO A 367 20.16 9.27 3.79
C PRO A 367 19.20 10.14 2.99
N GLY A 368 18.06 9.56 2.59
CA GLY A 368 17.09 10.21 1.72
C GLY A 368 17.39 10.12 0.22
N ALA A 369 18.42 9.36 -0.20
CA ALA A 369 18.73 9.18 -1.62
C ALA A 369 17.60 8.40 -2.34
N VAL A 370 17.15 8.93 -3.48
CA VAL A 370 16.13 8.32 -4.34
C VAL A 370 16.74 8.02 -5.70
N VAL A 371 16.82 6.75 -6.05
CA VAL A 371 17.48 6.28 -7.28
C VAL A 371 16.43 5.68 -8.22
N GLY A 372 16.33 6.27 -9.41
CA GLY A 372 15.42 5.81 -10.46
C GLY A 372 15.75 4.41 -10.99
N PRO A 373 14.82 3.79 -11.74
CA PRO A 373 15.07 2.48 -12.34
C PRO A 373 16.27 2.49 -13.29
N GLU A 374 16.92 1.33 -13.42
CA GLU A 374 18.03 1.12 -14.38
C GLU A 374 19.22 2.09 -14.22
N VAL A 375 19.37 2.70 -13.06
CA VAL A 375 20.56 3.52 -12.74
C VAL A 375 21.74 2.62 -12.47
N THR A 376 22.89 2.97 -13.04
CA THR A 376 24.18 2.32 -12.77
C THR A 376 25.03 3.22 -11.88
N VAL A 377 25.50 2.68 -10.75
CA VAL A 377 26.36 3.38 -9.78
C VAL A 377 27.74 2.74 -9.83
N GLU A 378 28.75 3.47 -10.36
CA GLU A 378 30.15 2.98 -10.44
C GLU A 378 30.72 2.74 -9.03
N ALA A 379 31.61 1.76 -8.95
CA ALA A 379 32.23 1.35 -7.70
C ALA A 379 32.87 2.53 -6.94
N GLY A 380 32.59 2.62 -5.64
CA GLY A 380 33.12 3.66 -4.75
C GLY A 380 32.44 5.02 -4.85
N ALA A 381 31.39 5.16 -5.63
CA ALA A 381 30.68 6.43 -5.77
C ALA A 381 29.88 6.79 -4.51
N THR A 382 29.63 8.08 -4.33
CA THR A 382 28.72 8.60 -3.31
C THR A 382 27.42 9.07 -3.95
N VAL A 383 26.31 8.44 -3.57
CA VAL A 383 24.96 8.72 -4.06
C VAL A 383 24.24 9.66 -3.12
N ARG A 384 23.65 10.73 -3.65
CA ARG A 384 22.87 11.70 -2.87
C ARG A 384 21.75 12.32 -3.70
N GLY A 385 20.65 12.67 -3.03
CA GLY A 385 19.48 13.29 -3.66
C GLY A 385 18.77 12.36 -4.63
N THR A 386 18.14 12.92 -5.66
CA THR A 386 17.30 12.16 -6.60
C THR A 386 18.01 11.95 -7.93
N LEU A 387 18.15 10.70 -8.35
CA LEU A 387 18.72 10.27 -9.64
C LEU A 387 17.61 9.81 -10.57
N SER A 388 17.61 10.32 -11.80
CA SER A 388 16.63 9.92 -12.81
C SER A 388 16.96 8.53 -13.38
N GLU A 389 15.96 7.86 -13.95
CA GLU A 389 16.09 6.58 -14.64
C GLU A 389 17.24 6.56 -15.64
N GLY A 390 17.98 5.44 -15.69
CA GLY A 390 19.07 5.20 -16.63
C GLY A 390 20.29 6.10 -16.45
N THR A 391 20.39 6.82 -15.33
CA THR A 391 21.56 7.67 -15.02
C THR A 391 22.78 6.80 -14.70
N GLU A 392 23.97 7.21 -15.14
CA GLU A 392 25.25 6.67 -14.70
C GLU A 392 25.87 7.62 -13.67
N VAL A 393 26.16 7.10 -12.47
CA VAL A 393 26.86 7.83 -11.40
C VAL A 393 28.32 7.39 -11.40
N ARG A 394 29.22 8.33 -11.60
CA ARG A 394 30.65 8.06 -11.61
C ARG A 394 31.29 8.37 -10.25
N SER A 395 32.33 7.62 -9.93
CA SER A 395 33.12 7.78 -8.70
C SER A 395 33.98 9.04 -8.71
#